data_92c51a1b0f1ab217f97940f68f0a1fd2
#
_entry.id   92c51a1b0f1ab217f97940f68f0a1fd2
#
_cell.length_a   1.000
_cell.length_b   1.000
_cell.length_c   1.000
_cell.angle_alpha   90.00
_cell.angle_beta   90.00
_cell.angle_gamma   90.00
#
_symmetry.space_group_name_H-M   'P 1'
#
loop_
_entity.id
_entity.type
_entity.pdbx_description
1 polymer ?
#
loop_
_entity_poly.entity_id
_entity_poly.type
_entity_poly.pdbx_seq_one_letter_code
_entity_poly.pdbx_strand_id
1 'polypeptide(L)'
;MDRTLRKESFFFSIFYEIHLLITLIFTFNYIRFGNFTFLSKKIVNKIIIKKELWFAYSATLKKFFIIDKKIKAPRKKRIDGKSKMSYLNLIGHSLSIQYVFRKNIFFSYSFYSAFFLFFFPQIFKIIFLIFFFVFLLHNLLFRINEKSNSKKIFFNYCLKNIKSIQRF
;
A
#
# COMPACT_ATOMS: atom_id res chain seq x y z
N MET A 1 4.23 -8.35 12.56
CA MET A 1 3.72 -9.70 12.76
C MET A 1 3.42 -10.31 11.40
N ASP A 2 4.04 -11.40 11.06
CA ASP A 2 3.81 -12.12 9.79
C ASP A 2 2.70 -13.16 10.00
N ARG A 3 1.74 -13.22 9.06
CA ARG A 3 0.55 -14.08 9.17
C ARG A 3 0.73 -15.31 8.28
N THR A 4 1.30 -16.36 8.81
CA THR A 4 1.74 -17.54 8.03
C THR A 4 0.67 -18.60 7.78
N LEU A 5 -0.42 -18.63 8.55
CA LEU A 5 -1.46 -19.66 8.41
C LEU A 5 -2.85 -19.00 8.31
N ARG A 6 -3.26 -18.70 7.08
CA ARG A 6 -4.61 -18.20 6.79
C ARG A 6 -5.46 -19.35 6.25
N LYS A 7 -6.46 -19.77 7.01
CA LYS A 7 -7.56 -20.61 6.46
C LYS A 7 -8.59 -19.69 5.80
N GLU A 8 -8.26 -19.17 4.64
CA GLU A 8 -9.18 -18.43 3.78
C GLU A 8 -9.56 -19.27 2.56
N SER A 9 -10.60 -18.84 1.81
CA SER A 9 -10.95 -19.56 0.59
C SER A 9 -9.77 -19.53 -0.39
N PHE A 10 -9.62 -20.60 -1.15
CA PHE A 10 -8.54 -20.75 -2.15
C PHE A 10 -8.45 -19.55 -3.10
N PHE A 11 -9.59 -19.10 -3.63
CA PHE A 11 -9.65 -17.92 -4.51
C PHE A 11 -9.15 -16.64 -3.83
N PHE A 12 -9.54 -16.41 -2.57
CA PHE A 12 -9.07 -15.22 -1.85
C PHE A 12 -7.55 -15.25 -1.64
N SER A 13 -6.98 -16.42 -1.40
CA SER A 13 -5.53 -16.60 -1.27
C SER A 13 -4.81 -16.24 -2.58
N ILE A 14 -5.33 -16.71 -3.73
CA ILE A 14 -4.77 -16.38 -5.05
C ILE A 14 -4.82 -14.87 -5.29
N PHE A 15 -5.97 -14.22 -5.09
CA PHE A 15 -6.09 -12.77 -5.26
C PHE A 15 -5.14 -11.99 -4.34
N TYR A 16 -4.91 -12.50 -3.15
CA TYR A 16 -3.96 -11.88 -2.22
C TYR A 16 -2.52 -12.00 -2.71
N GLU A 17 -2.09 -13.16 -3.22
CA GLU A 17 -0.73 -13.33 -3.79
C GLU A 17 -0.57 -12.50 -5.08
N ILE A 18 -1.58 -12.45 -5.94
CA ILE A 18 -1.59 -11.56 -7.12
C ILE A 18 -1.42 -10.09 -6.69
N HIS A 19 -2.15 -9.65 -5.67
CA HIS A 19 -2.00 -8.30 -5.12
C HIS A 19 -0.56 -8.03 -4.62
N LEU A 20 0.07 -8.99 -3.93
CA LEU A 20 1.46 -8.85 -3.46
C LEU A 20 2.43 -8.75 -4.64
N LEU A 21 2.23 -9.56 -5.68
CA LEU A 21 3.03 -9.54 -6.90
C LEU A 21 2.91 -8.21 -7.64
N ILE A 22 1.68 -7.74 -7.86
CA ILE A 22 1.41 -6.44 -8.48
C ILE A 22 2.07 -5.32 -7.67
N THR A 23 1.93 -5.34 -6.35
CA THR A 23 2.56 -4.36 -5.48
C THR A 23 4.08 -4.39 -5.60
N LEU A 24 4.69 -5.57 -5.65
CA LEU A 24 6.14 -5.73 -5.83
C LEU A 24 6.60 -5.16 -7.18
N ILE A 25 5.92 -5.52 -8.28
CA ILE A 25 6.27 -5.08 -9.63
C ILE A 25 6.22 -3.55 -9.74
N PHE A 26 5.16 -2.92 -9.25
CA PHE A 26 4.98 -1.48 -9.40
C PHE A 26 5.70 -0.63 -8.35
N THR A 27 5.95 -1.17 -7.16
CA THR A 27 6.55 -0.38 -6.07
C THR A 27 7.95 -0.80 -5.71
N PHE A 28 8.45 -1.92 -6.24
CA PHE A 28 9.69 -2.59 -5.83
C PHE A 28 9.73 -2.91 -4.33
N ASN A 29 8.55 -3.02 -3.69
CA ASN A 29 8.43 -3.30 -2.28
C ASN A 29 7.52 -4.49 -2.01
N TYR A 30 8.08 -5.49 -1.33
CA TYR A 30 7.31 -6.63 -0.85
C TYR A 30 6.79 -6.35 0.56
N ILE A 31 5.45 -6.36 0.73
CA ILE A 31 4.78 -6.00 1.97
C ILE A 31 3.89 -7.15 2.42
N ARG A 32 4.46 -8.06 3.23
CA ARG A 32 3.74 -9.21 3.78
C ARG A 32 3.74 -9.16 5.30
N PHE A 33 3.14 -8.12 5.89
CA PHE A 33 2.95 -8.05 7.34
C PHE A 33 1.62 -7.38 7.69
N GLY A 34 1.09 -7.76 8.85
CA GLY A 34 -0.17 -7.19 9.33
C GLY A 34 -0.02 -5.87 10.06
N ASN A 35 -1.15 -5.32 10.46
CA ASN A 35 -1.20 -4.02 11.17
C ASN A 35 -0.82 -4.13 12.66
N PHE A 36 -0.49 -5.33 13.16
CA PHE A 36 -0.05 -5.51 14.55
C PHE A 36 1.46 -5.32 14.65
N THR A 37 1.86 -4.24 15.28
CA THR A 37 3.27 -3.86 15.45
C THR A 37 3.47 -3.25 16.82
N PHE A 38 4.65 -3.47 17.39
CA PHE A 38 5.14 -2.75 18.56
C PHE A 38 6.09 -1.66 18.07
N LEU A 39 5.82 -0.43 18.46
CA LEU A 39 6.61 0.72 18.06
C LEU A 39 7.11 1.45 19.30
N SER A 40 8.36 1.93 19.27
CA SER A 40 8.86 2.84 20.29
C SER A 40 8.18 4.21 20.18
N LYS A 41 8.09 4.95 21.29
CA LYS A 41 7.51 6.31 21.33
C LYS A 41 8.14 7.23 20.29
N LYS A 42 9.46 7.12 20.08
CA LYS A 42 10.20 7.88 19.06
C LYS A 42 9.68 7.63 17.65
N ILE A 43 9.36 6.38 17.30
CA ILE A 43 8.82 5.99 15.99
C ILE A 43 7.37 6.46 15.87
N VAL A 44 6.56 6.31 16.91
CA VAL A 44 5.17 6.78 16.93
C VAL A 44 5.11 8.28 16.63
N ASN A 45 5.92 9.10 17.30
CA ASN A 45 5.96 10.55 17.08
C ASN A 45 6.37 10.91 15.64
N LYS A 46 7.23 10.11 15.01
CA LYS A 46 7.65 10.32 13.61
C LYS A 46 6.60 9.89 12.59
N ILE A 47 5.84 8.84 12.87
CA ILE A 47 4.88 8.30 11.90
C ILE A 47 3.55 9.04 11.93
N ILE A 48 3.12 9.54 13.09
CA ILE A 48 1.81 10.18 13.25
C ILE A 48 1.65 11.43 12.36
N ILE A 49 2.76 12.10 12.05
CA ILE A 49 2.77 13.27 11.17
C ILE A 49 2.78 12.94 9.68
N LYS A 50 2.91 11.65 9.31
CA LYS A 50 2.93 11.22 7.91
C LYS A 50 1.52 11.03 7.37
N LYS A 51 1.16 11.79 6.34
CA LYS A 51 -0.17 11.66 5.70
C LYS A 51 -0.43 10.28 5.12
N GLU A 52 0.61 9.58 4.70
CA GLU A 52 0.56 8.22 4.16
C GLU A 52 0.03 7.21 5.17
N LEU A 53 0.17 7.47 6.48
CA LEU A 53 -0.34 6.62 7.55
C LEU A 53 -1.85 6.34 7.41
N TRP A 54 -2.59 7.32 6.95
CA TRP A 54 -4.04 7.25 6.81
C TRP A 54 -4.51 6.49 5.57
N PHE A 55 -3.61 6.24 4.64
CA PHE A 55 -3.90 5.40 3.46
C PHE A 55 -3.59 3.93 3.74
N ALA A 56 -2.38 3.62 4.19
CA ALA A 56 -1.98 2.26 4.46
C ALA A 56 -0.86 2.20 5.51
N TYR A 57 -1.22 1.78 6.72
CA TYR A 57 -0.31 1.70 7.87
C TYR A 57 0.94 0.87 7.60
N SER A 58 0.77 -0.37 7.13
CA SER A 58 1.88 -1.28 6.85
C SER A 58 2.83 -0.75 5.76
N ALA A 59 2.26 -0.15 4.70
CA ALA A 59 3.04 0.47 3.63
C ALA A 59 3.84 1.68 4.15
N THR A 60 3.24 2.50 5.00
CA THR A 60 3.91 3.66 5.60
C THR A 60 5.06 3.24 6.50
N LEU A 61 4.88 2.22 7.34
CA LEU A 61 5.97 1.65 8.13
C LEU A 61 7.11 1.16 7.24
N LYS A 62 6.80 0.41 6.18
CA LYS A 62 7.80 -0.10 5.24
C LYS A 62 8.55 1.01 4.52
N LYS A 63 7.86 2.11 4.18
CA LYS A 63 8.43 3.24 3.44
C LYS A 63 9.40 4.09 4.29
N PHE A 64 9.05 4.33 5.54
CA PHE A 64 9.78 5.31 6.37
C PHE A 64 10.66 4.70 7.45
N PHE A 65 10.49 3.42 7.74
CA PHE A 65 11.21 2.77 8.83
C PHE A 65 11.73 1.40 8.43
N ILE A 66 12.88 1.04 8.97
CA ILE A 66 13.43 -0.31 8.89
C ILE A 66 12.64 -1.18 9.86
N ILE A 67 12.17 -2.33 9.38
CA ILE A 67 11.48 -3.32 10.20
C ILE A 67 12.50 -4.34 10.68
N ASP A 68 12.94 -4.19 11.92
CA ASP A 68 14.03 -4.98 12.47
C ASP A 68 13.68 -6.44 12.70
N LYS A 69 12.49 -6.69 13.25
CA LYS A 69 12.06 -8.06 13.60
C LYS A 69 10.63 -8.34 13.14
N LYS A 70 10.41 -9.51 12.56
CA LYS A 70 9.10 -10.04 12.23
C LYS A 70 8.78 -11.22 13.14
N ILE A 71 7.70 -11.13 13.89
CA ILE A 71 7.21 -12.22 14.72
C ILE A 71 6.19 -13.00 13.91
N LYS A 72 6.43 -14.28 13.66
CA LYS A 72 5.48 -15.18 13.04
C LYS A 72 4.42 -15.54 14.07
N ALA A 73 3.15 -15.32 13.75
CA ALA A 73 2.07 -15.75 14.62
C ALA A 73 0.95 -16.40 13.81
N PRO A 74 0.57 -17.64 14.16
CA PRO A 74 -0.53 -18.31 13.51
C PRO A 74 -1.82 -17.55 13.79
N ARG A 75 -2.62 -17.34 12.75
CA ARG A 75 -3.94 -16.73 12.91
C ARG A 75 -4.95 -17.79 13.27
N LYS A 76 -5.49 -17.73 14.47
CA LYS A 76 -6.61 -18.60 14.86
C LYS A 76 -7.88 -18.23 14.06
N LYS A 77 -8.77 -19.23 13.89
CA LYS A 77 -10.11 -19.01 13.32
C LYS A 77 -10.84 -17.95 14.18
N ARG A 78 -11.62 -17.10 13.54
CA ARG A 78 -12.46 -16.15 14.28
C ARG A 78 -13.49 -16.94 15.12
N ILE A 79 -13.70 -16.49 16.33
CA ILE A 79 -14.73 -17.05 17.19
C ILE A 79 -16.10 -16.63 16.64
N ASP A 80 -16.26 -15.33 16.32
CA ASP A 80 -17.50 -14.78 15.80
C ASP A 80 -17.32 -13.86 14.59
N GLY A 81 -18.38 -13.71 13.80
CA GLY A 81 -18.52 -12.73 12.70
C GLY A 81 -17.89 -13.18 11.39
N LYS A 82 -18.42 -12.59 10.28
CA LYS A 82 -17.91 -12.80 8.91
C LYS A 82 -16.73 -11.86 8.62
N SER A 83 -15.92 -12.22 7.62
CA SER A 83 -14.84 -11.35 7.15
C SER A 83 -15.44 -10.07 6.54
N LYS A 84 -14.98 -8.90 7.02
CA LYS A 84 -15.34 -7.61 6.43
C LYS A 84 -14.55 -7.31 5.14
N MET A 85 -13.59 -8.17 4.77
CA MET A 85 -12.78 -7.99 3.57
C MET A 85 -13.50 -8.63 2.38
N SER A 86 -14.15 -7.83 1.56
CA SER A 86 -14.65 -8.20 0.25
C SER A 86 -13.55 -8.05 -0.81
N TYR A 87 -13.77 -8.56 -2.02
CA TYR A 87 -12.84 -8.38 -3.14
C TYR A 87 -12.65 -6.90 -3.49
N LEU A 88 -13.72 -6.10 -3.49
CA LEU A 88 -13.64 -4.65 -3.72
C LEU A 88 -12.81 -3.95 -2.64
N ASN A 89 -13.01 -4.33 -1.38
CA ASN A 89 -12.20 -3.79 -0.28
C ASN A 89 -10.72 -4.19 -0.40
N LEU A 90 -10.43 -5.37 -0.94
CA LEU A 90 -9.05 -5.79 -1.21
C LEU A 90 -8.40 -4.94 -2.30
N ILE A 91 -9.13 -4.65 -3.39
CA ILE A 91 -8.67 -3.74 -4.46
C ILE A 91 -8.42 -2.34 -3.90
N GLY A 92 -9.37 -1.77 -3.16
CA GLY A 92 -9.21 -0.46 -2.53
C GLY A 92 -8.02 -0.40 -1.57
N HIS A 93 -7.79 -1.47 -0.82
CA HIS A 93 -6.63 -1.60 0.05
C HIS A 93 -5.31 -1.68 -0.74
N SER A 94 -5.30 -2.43 -1.85
CA SER A 94 -4.18 -2.51 -2.78
C SER A 94 -3.80 -1.12 -3.31
N LEU A 95 -4.77 -0.38 -3.82
CA LEU A 95 -4.57 0.99 -4.32
C LEU A 95 -4.05 1.93 -3.21
N SER A 96 -4.54 1.78 -1.99
CA SER A 96 -4.07 2.57 -0.84
C SER A 96 -2.60 2.28 -0.50
N ILE A 97 -2.17 1.03 -0.60
CA ILE A 97 -0.76 0.64 -0.45
C ILE A 97 0.08 1.26 -1.57
N GLN A 98 -0.36 1.13 -2.82
CA GLN A 98 0.34 1.67 -3.98
C GLN A 98 0.45 3.20 -3.93
N TYR A 99 -0.59 3.89 -3.46
CA TYR A 99 -0.55 5.34 -3.26
C TYR A 99 0.59 5.79 -2.34
N VAL A 100 0.90 5.04 -1.30
CA VAL A 100 2.03 5.33 -0.40
C VAL A 100 3.35 5.35 -1.18
N PHE A 101 3.49 4.48 -2.19
CA PHE A 101 4.69 4.34 -3.02
C PHE A 101 4.57 4.99 -4.41
N ARG A 102 3.71 6.01 -4.57
CA ARG A 102 3.46 6.64 -5.88
C ARG A 102 4.71 7.09 -6.65
N LYS A 103 5.76 7.51 -5.95
CA LYS A 103 7.05 7.86 -6.59
C LYS A 103 7.71 6.63 -7.20
N ASN A 104 7.74 5.51 -6.49
CA ASN A 104 8.29 4.26 -6.99
C ASN A 104 7.52 3.76 -8.21
N ILE A 105 6.19 3.94 -8.24
CA ILE A 105 5.35 3.59 -9.38
C ILE A 105 5.74 4.39 -10.61
N PHE A 106 5.96 5.71 -10.47
CA PHE A 106 6.45 6.52 -11.57
C PHE A 106 7.79 6.00 -12.12
N PHE A 107 8.74 5.70 -11.23
CA PHE A 107 10.03 5.12 -11.64
C PHE A 107 9.88 3.74 -12.30
N SER A 108 8.98 2.88 -11.81
CA SER A 108 8.75 1.57 -12.41
C SER A 108 8.21 1.67 -13.84
N TYR A 109 7.26 2.56 -14.09
CA TYR A 109 6.77 2.80 -15.45
C TYR A 109 7.89 3.30 -16.38
N SER A 110 8.70 4.24 -15.93
CA SER A 110 9.83 4.75 -16.70
C SER A 110 10.85 3.65 -16.99
N PHE A 111 11.18 2.85 -15.98
CA PHE A 111 12.11 1.72 -16.11
C PHE A 111 11.61 0.67 -17.10
N TYR A 112 10.36 0.22 -16.97
CA TYR A 112 9.79 -0.77 -17.89
C TYR A 112 9.66 -0.22 -19.30
N SER A 113 9.30 1.05 -19.48
CA SER A 113 9.26 1.69 -20.80
C SER A 113 10.64 1.71 -21.46
N ALA A 114 11.69 2.06 -20.72
CA ALA A 114 13.06 2.05 -21.23
C ALA A 114 13.54 0.63 -21.55
N PHE A 115 13.24 -0.34 -20.69
CA PHE A 115 13.55 -1.75 -20.92
C PHE A 115 12.92 -2.28 -22.21
N PHE A 116 11.63 -2.06 -22.41
CA PHE A 116 10.95 -2.53 -23.62
C PHE A 116 11.42 -1.79 -24.88
N LEU A 117 11.76 -0.51 -24.79
CA LEU A 117 12.33 0.24 -25.91
C LEU A 117 13.66 -0.37 -26.34
N PHE A 118 14.50 -0.74 -25.40
CA PHE A 118 15.84 -1.28 -25.68
C PHE A 118 15.81 -2.71 -26.24
N PHE A 119 15.02 -3.60 -25.63
CA PHE A 119 15.02 -5.02 -25.99
C PHE A 119 14.01 -5.38 -27.08
N PHE A 120 12.92 -4.63 -27.22
CA PHE A 120 11.81 -4.95 -28.14
C PHE A 120 11.33 -3.71 -28.93
N PRO A 121 12.20 -3.05 -29.70
CA PRO A 121 11.86 -1.76 -30.34
C PRO A 121 10.68 -1.87 -31.33
N GLN A 122 10.50 -3.02 -31.99
CA GLN A 122 9.43 -3.21 -32.96
C GLN A 122 8.02 -3.22 -32.35
N ILE A 123 7.90 -3.81 -31.16
CA ILE A 123 6.62 -3.87 -30.42
C ILE A 123 6.51 -2.75 -29.36
N PHE A 124 7.55 -1.96 -29.20
CA PHE A 124 7.61 -0.91 -28.18
C PHE A 124 6.43 0.06 -28.24
N LYS A 125 6.03 0.49 -29.44
CA LYS A 125 4.91 1.44 -29.59
C LYS A 125 3.62 0.93 -28.97
N ILE A 126 3.28 -0.35 -29.19
CA ILE A 126 2.07 -0.98 -28.65
C ILE A 126 2.20 -1.11 -27.13
N ILE A 127 3.33 -1.64 -26.66
CA ILE A 127 3.60 -1.80 -25.21
C ILE A 127 3.59 -0.47 -24.50
N PHE A 128 4.21 0.56 -25.09
CA PHE A 128 4.23 1.92 -24.53
C PHE A 128 2.82 2.49 -24.39
N LEU A 129 1.97 2.34 -25.41
CA LEU A 129 0.57 2.79 -25.33
C LEU A 129 -0.19 2.08 -24.20
N ILE A 130 -0.01 0.77 -24.03
CA ILE A 130 -0.62 0.01 -22.94
C ILE A 130 -0.12 0.54 -21.59
N PHE A 131 1.19 0.68 -21.40
CA PHE A 131 1.76 1.21 -20.15
C PHE A 131 1.30 2.63 -19.87
N PHE A 132 1.26 3.49 -20.88
CA PHE A 132 0.78 4.85 -20.74
C PHE A 132 -0.68 4.89 -20.29
N PHE A 133 -1.54 4.08 -20.91
CA PHE A 133 -2.95 3.98 -20.52
C PHE A 133 -3.11 3.46 -19.09
N VAL A 134 -2.40 2.40 -18.70
CA VAL A 134 -2.42 1.85 -17.34
C VAL A 134 -1.88 2.88 -16.33
N PHE A 135 -0.86 3.66 -16.69
CA PHE A 135 -0.36 4.75 -15.87
C PHE A 135 -1.41 5.86 -15.66
N LEU A 136 -2.11 6.27 -16.72
CA LEU A 136 -3.21 7.24 -16.62
C LEU A 136 -4.34 6.72 -15.72
N LEU A 137 -4.74 5.47 -15.90
CA LEU A 137 -5.75 4.81 -15.07
C LEU A 137 -5.32 4.78 -13.60
N HIS A 138 -4.08 4.43 -13.32
CA HIS A 138 -3.51 4.45 -11.97
C HIS A 138 -3.59 5.84 -11.33
N ASN A 139 -3.21 6.89 -12.07
CA ASN A 139 -3.29 8.26 -11.58
C ASN A 139 -4.74 8.71 -11.33
N LEU A 140 -5.68 8.33 -12.20
CA LEU A 140 -7.10 8.59 -12.02
C LEU A 140 -7.63 7.91 -10.75
N LEU A 141 -7.33 6.64 -10.57
CA LEU A 141 -7.72 5.88 -9.37
C LEU A 141 -7.12 6.48 -8.09
N PHE A 142 -5.88 6.97 -8.15
CA PHE A 142 -5.28 7.66 -7.03
C PHE A 142 -6.01 8.96 -6.67
N ARG A 143 -6.41 9.74 -7.66
CA ARG A 143 -7.18 10.98 -7.44
C ARG A 143 -8.55 10.68 -6.85
N ILE A 144 -9.23 9.65 -7.33
CA ILE A 144 -10.54 9.22 -6.80
C ILE A 144 -10.38 8.77 -5.34
N ASN A 145 -9.38 7.94 -5.05
CA ASN A 145 -9.11 7.46 -3.70
C ASN A 145 -8.72 8.62 -2.75
N GLU A 146 -7.99 9.61 -3.21
CA GLU A 146 -7.64 10.79 -2.43
C GLU A 146 -8.88 11.66 -2.12
N LYS A 147 -9.79 11.85 -3.08
CA LYS A 147 -11.04 12.60 -2.90
C LYS A 147 -12.02 11.88 -1.98
N SER A 148 -12.19 10.57 -2.15
CA SER A 148 -13.15 9.77 -1.37
C SER A 148 -12.71 9.59 0.09
N ASN A 149 -11.45 9.83 0.38
CA ASN A 149 -10.92 9.69 1.72
C ASN A 149 -11.14 10.99 2.53
N SER A 150 -12.20 11.01 3.35
CA SER A 150 -12.39 11.98 4.44
C SER A 150 -11.21 12.05 5.44
N LYS A 151 -10.25 11.15 5.28
CA LYS A 151 -8.98 11.04 6.01
C LYS A 151 -8.15 12.32 5.96
N LYS A 152 -8.25 13.12 4.90
CA LYS A 152 -7.54 14.41 4.78
C LYS A 152 -8.08 15.44 5.78
N ILE A 153 -9.39 15.48 5.97
CA ILE A 153 -10.06 16.37 6.96
C ILE A 153 -9.68 15.92 8.35
N PHE A 154 -9.75 14.62 8.62
CA PHE A 154 -9.39 14.04 9.91
C PHE A 154 -7.90 14.24 10.25
N PHE A 155 -7.01 14.06 9.26
CA PHE A 155 -5.57 14.31 9.43
C PHE A 155 -5.29 15.78 9.80
N ASN A 156 -5.90 16.72 9.10
CA ASN A 156 -5.74 18.15 9.39
C ASN A 156 -6.29 18.50 10.79
N TYR A 157 -7.39 17.88 11.18
CA TYR A 157 -7.95 18.03 12.54
C TYR A 157 -6.99 17.50 13.60
N CYS A 158 -6.44 16.31 13.42
CA CYS A 158 -5.47 15.72 14.35
C CYS A 158 -4.19 16.56 14.44
N LEU A 159 -3.64 17.05 13.32
CA LEU A 159 -2.46 17.91 13.32
C LEU A 159 -2.70 19.23 14.07
N LYS A 160 -3.89 19.82 13.90
CA LYS A 160 -4.26 21.05 14.60
C LYS A 160 -4.27 20.83 16.12
N ASN A 161 -4.83 19.70 16.56
CA ASN A 161 -4.92 19.37 17.97
C ASN A 161 -3.57 18.99 18.60
N ILE A 162 -2.71 18.28 17.86
CA ILE A 162 -1.34 17.95 18.33
C ILE A 162 -0.50 19.22 18.50
N LYS A 163 -0.59 20.18 17.57
CA LYS A 163 0.11 21.45 17.69
C LYS A 163 -0.41 22.30 18.88
N SER A 164 -1.65 22.15 19.30
CA SER A 164 -2.17 22.81 20.49
C SER A 164 -1.67 22.18 21.79
N ILE A 165 -1.48 20.84 21.81
CA ILE A 165 -0.96 20.12 22.98
C ILE A 165 0.55 20.36 23.18
N GLN A 166 1.32 20.59 22.12
CA GLN A 166 2.76 20.88 22.22
C GLN A 166 3.07 22.30 22.68
N ARG A 167 2.06 23.16 22.89
CA ARG A 167 2.21 24.51 23.43
C ARG A 167 2.01 24.60 24.93
N PHE A 168 1.76 23.50 25.61
CA PHE A 168 1.74 23.32 27.05
C PHE A 168 2.91 22.42 27.47
#